data_d244cf84a5dc682111b39058026488b7
#
_entry.id   d244cf84a5dc682111b39058026488b7
#
_cell.length_a   1.000
_cell.length_b   1.000
_cell.length_c   1.000
_cell.angle_alpha   90.00
_cell.angle_beta   90.00
_cell.angle_gamma   90.00
#
_symmetry.space_group_name_H-M   'P 1'
#
loop_
_entity.id
_entity.type
_entity.pdbx_description
1 polymer ?
#
loop_
_entity_poly.entity_id
_entity_poly.type
_entity_poly.pdbx_seq_one_letter_code
_entity_poly.pdbx_strand_id
1 'polypeptide(L)'
;MADHEPHPAATTSTVLANMANTLAQSEPPRNVARMSEHGPRLVERHCDVAIIGGSAAGLAAALQLGRQRRSVIVIDAGDPRNAPAAHMHSYLGHEGLPPAELIAIGREEVRSYGGEILAGRAVDVTRLADGRFRIELVGGGAIVARRVVAATGLVDVLPDIEGLAGHWGGDVIHCPFCHGYEVRERRVVQIVTHPMGLHPAGLFRQLTAHLTLVLHDGVATDDPGLDTLRAAGVPIIDTPVRRIITGDDGHVCAVELTNGDRIDVDAVAVGAPFRVRAEPFAALGLTPVPHPTGLGDFIETDPMGETSVPGLYAAGNVTDPSQQVLQAAANGSRVGGMISFSLVSEDIAAAARPLSNQADWEHRYSGDQIWSGNPNGTLVNEIGAAVPGRALDVGAGEGGDAVWLAEHGWAVTASDVSQRALDRIATVASERGLTVACHHADANALDAYPTESFDLVSAQYAAIPRTPDNRGITNLLAAVAPGGTLLVVGHDLEPMRRPIDLSVESQRFDPDAYVRVDDIARAVSNTPGWQIEVHEARPRPAGAASGHHVDDVVLRARRNGPPPN
;
A
#
# COMPACT_ATOMS: atom_id res chain seq x y z
N MET A 1 8.94 54.11 15.07
CA MET A 1 9.57 54.01 16.40
C MET A 1 8.84 52.95 17.16
N ALA A 2 9.36 51.76 17.16
CA ALA A 2 9.01 50.66 18.09
C ALA A 2 10.25 49.75 18.07
N ASP A 3 10.89 49.68 19.23
CA ASP A 3 12.17 49.05 19.49
C ASP A 3 12.04 47.52 19.42
N HIS A 4 12.96 46.87 18.69
CA HIS A 4 13.18 45.43 18.75
C HIS A 4 14.48 45.19 19.54
N GLU A 5 14.33 44.69 20.76
CA GLU A 5 15.43 44.11 21.53
C GLU A 5 15.80 42.71 20.99
N PRO A 6 17.09 42.35 20.97
CA PRO A 6 17.54 41.02 20.56
C PRO A 6 17.56 40.05 21.75
N HIS A 7 17.00 38.84 21.57
CA HIS A 7 17.15 37.73 22.49
C HIS A 7 18.58 37.14 22.47
N PRO A 8 19.11 36.71 23.61
CA PRO A 8 20.48 36.21 23.73
C PRO A 8 20.61 34.76 23.25
N ALA A 9 21.68 34.47 22.51
CA ALA A 9 22.09 33.12 22.12
C ALA A 9 22.53 32.31 23.34
N ALA A 10 21.91 31.14 23.53
CA ALA A 10 22.31 30.12 24.50
C ALA A 10 23.47 29.28 23.93
N THR A 11 24.62 29.40 24.57
CA THR A 11 25.80 28.57 24.35
C THR A 11 25.58 27.15 24.86
N THR A 12 25.54 26.19 23.93
CA THR A 12 25.57 24.75 24.24
C THR A 12 26.98 24.18 23.98
N SER A 13 27.83 24.32 24.96
CA SER A 13 29.13 23.65 24.98
C SER A 13 29.40 23.23 26.41
N THR A 14 29.00 22.04 26.82
CA THR A 14 29.54 21.25 27.96
C THR A 14 28.63 20.04 28.25
N VAL A 15 28.53 19.02 27.38
CA VAL A 15 27.99 17.68 27.74
C VAL A 15 28.66 16.55 26.91
N LEU A 16 29.82 16.73 26.33
CA LEU A 16 30.49 15.63 25.58
C LEU A 16 31.86 15.23 26.16
N ALA A 17 32.00 15.21 27.48
CA ALA A 17 33.26 14.77 28.11
C ALA A 17 33.02 13.91 29.36
N ASN A 18 32.23 12.85 29.32
CA ASN A 18 32.24 11.84 30.38
C ASN A 18 31.51 10.53 29.95
N MET A 19 31.94 9.91 28.87
CA MET A 19 31.55 8.50 28.57
C MET A 19 32.65 7.76 27.77
N ALA A 20 33.88 7.84 28.23
CA ALA A 20 34.97 7.01 27.71
C ALA A 20 35.85 6.58 28.85
N ASN A 21 35.37 5.71 29.74
CA ASN A 21 36.20 4.86 30.61
C ASN A 21 35.30 3.97 31.48
N THR A 22 34.87 2.84 30.97
CA THR A 22 34.54 1.63 31.80
C THR A 22 34.13 0.48 30.85
N LEU A 23 35.07 -0.10 30.15
CA LEU A 23 34.92 -1.41 29.51
C LEU A 23 36.27 -2.12 29.55
N ALA A 24 36.58 -2.69 30.68
CA ALA A 24 37.55 -3.80 30.78
C ALA A 24 37.15 -4.68 31.98
N GLN A 25 37.08 -5.98 31.72
CA GLN A 25 37.04 -7.13 32.65
C GLN A 25 35.67 -7.52 33.25
N SER A 26 35.02 -8.48 32.59
CA SER A 26 34.38 -9.61 33.26
C SER A 26 34.15 -10.77 32.29
N GLU A 27 34.63 -11.97 32.64
CA GLU A 27 34.47 -13.24 31.93
C GLU A 27 32.98 -13.68 31.90
N PRO A 28 32.55 -14.47 30.87
CA PRO A 28 31.17 -14.93 30.79
C PRO A 28 30.93 -16.19 31.63
N PRO A 29 29.76 -16.31 32.30
CA PRO A 29 29.39 -17.58 32.95
C PRO A 29 28.91 -18.59 31.89
N ARG A 30 29.47 -19.81 31.96
CA ARG A 30 29.01 -21.01 31.25
C ARG A 30 27.64 -21.43 31.81
N ASN A 31 26.57 -21.20 31.06
CA ASN A 31 25.34 -21.98 31.20
C ASN A 31 24.79 -22.29 29.82
N VAL A 32 24.99 -23.53 29.38
CA VAL A 32 24.40 -24.11 28.18
C VAL A 32 22.94 -24.45 28.52
N ALA A 33 22.05 -23.51 28.31
CA ALA A 33 20.61 -23.77 28.22
C ALA A 33 20.29 -24.16 26.78
N ARG A 34 19.63 -25.30 26.61
CA ARG A 34 19.13 -25.79 25.30
C ARG A 34 18.32 -24.70 24.62
N MET A 35 18.80 -24.21 23.49
CA MET A 35 18.06 -23.35 22.60
C MET A 35 16.90 -24.16 22.01
N SER A 36 15.66 -23.73 22.29
CA SER A 36 14.46 -24.21 21.65
C SER A 36 14.52 -23.88 20.16
N GLU A 37 14.19 -24.82 19.30
CA GLU A 37 14.09 -24.70 17.83
C GLU A 37 12.88 -23.88 17.40
N HIS A 38 12.73 -22.65 17.93
CA HIS A 38 11.82 -21.65 17.36
C HIS A 38 12.68 -20.42 17.08
N GLY A 39 13.14 -20.31 15.84
CA GLY A 39 13.70 -19.06 15.32
C GLY A 39 12.70 -17.91 15.54
N PRO A 40 13.17 -16.66 15.65
CA PRO A 40 12.28 -15.52 15.85
C PRO A 40 11.21 -15.54 14.76
N ARG A 41 9.92 -15.51 15.15
CA ARG A 41 8.82 -15.36 14.21
C ARG A 41 9.08 -14.08 13.42
N LEU A 42 9.30 -14.22 12.12
CA LEU A 42 9.46 -13.11 11.19
C LEU A 42 8.19 -12.25 11.28
N VAL A 43 8.34 -11.02 11.76
CA VAL A 43 7.20 -10.10 11.92
C VAL A 43 6.78 -9.65 10.53
N GLU A 44 5.59 -10.07 10.08
CA GLU A 44 4.95 -9.55 8.88
C GLU A 44 4.24 -8.25 9.22
N ARG A 45 4.45 -7.21 8.41
CA ARG A 45 3.81 -5.90 8.54
C ARG A 45 2.90 -5.64 7.36
N HIS A 46 1.84 -4.86 7.57
CA HIS A 46 0.86 -4.53 6.54
C HIS A 46 0.74 -3.02 6.38
N CYS A 47 0.58 -2.56 5.13
CA CYS A 47 0.32 -1.16 4.81
C CYS A 47 -0.44 -1.01 3.49
N ASP A 48 -0.95 0.20 3.21
CA ASP A 48 -1.51 0.52 1.89
C ASP A 48 -0.39 0.57 0.84
N VAL A 49 0.72 1.25 1.16
CA VAL A 49 1.81 1.48 0.21
C VAL A 49 3.17 1.20 0.85
N ALA A 50 3.94 0.30 0.23
CA ALA A 50 5.35 0.11 0.56
C ALA A 50 6.21 0.87 -0.46
N ILE A 51 7.20 1.63 0.02
CA ILE A 51 8.11 2.41 -0.80
C ILE A 51 9.52 1.88 -0.62
N ILE A 52 10.16 1.44 -1.70
CA ILE A 52 11.52 0.89 -1.67
C ILE A 52 12.48 1.98 -2.13
N GLY A 53 13.18 2.59 -1.17
CA GLY A 53 14.09 3.71 -1.33
C GLY A 53 13.66 4.95 -0.54
N GLY A 54 14.47 5.36 0.43
CA GLY A 54 14.21 6.46 1.39
C GLY A 54 14.98 7.74 1.09
N SER A 55 15.18 8.07 -0.20
CA SER A 55 15.73 9.36 -0.65
C SER A 55 14.63 10.31 -1.13
N ALA A 56 14.98 11.39 -1.82
CA ALA A 56 14.07 12.48 -2.19
C ALA A 56 12.76 12.03 -2.82
N ALA A 57 12.80 11.13 -3.80
CA ALA A 57 11.58 10.64 -4.47
C ALA A 57 10.69 9.80 -3.53
N GLY A 58 11.30 8.85 -2.81
CA GLY A 58 10.53 7.97 -1.92
C GLY A 58 9.93 8.70 -0.72
N LEU A 59 10.69 9.61 -0.10
CA LEU A 59 10.19 10.42 1.02
C LEU A 59 9.08 11.37 0.58
N ALA A 60 9.21 12.01 -0.60
CA ALA A 60 8.17 12.88 -1.12
C ALA A 60 6.88 12.12 -1.46
N ALA A 61 6.99 10.89 -2.00
CA ALA A 61 5.83 10.00 -2.22
C ALA A 61 5.18 9.60 -0.89
N ALA A 62 6.00 9.23 0.11
CA ALA A 62 5.52 8.87 1.45
C ALA A 62 4.79 10.04 2.14
N LEU A 63 5.36 11.23 2.08
CA LEU A 63 4.76 12.45 2.63
C LEU A 63 3.41 12.74 1.99
N GLN A 64 3.33 12.67 0.65
CA GLN A 64 2.08 12.89 -0.09
C GLN A 64 1.00 11.88 0.31
N LEU A 65 1.35 10.61 0.45
CA LEU A 65 0.44 9.53 0.85
C LEU A 65 0.02 9.66 2.31
N GLY A 66 0.95 9.93 3.23
CA GLY A 66 0.66 10.13 4.66
C GLY A 66 -0.30 11.29 4.89
N ARG A 67 -0.16 12.41 4.16
CA ARG A 67 -1.11 13.52 4.19
C ARG A 67 -2.51 13.18 3.69
N GLN A 68 -2.64 12.10 2.90
CA GLN A 68 -3.92 11.50 2.49
C GLN A 68 -4.38 10.37 3.42
N ARG A 69 -3.74 10.26 4.61
CA ARG A 69 -4.05 9.26 5.64
C ARG A 69 -3.89 7.81 5.18
N ARG A 70 -3.02 7.56 4.19
CA ARG A 70 -2.63 6.19 3.80
C ARG A 70 -1.54 5.68 4.73
N SER A 71 -1.63 4.41 5.11
CA SER A 71 -0.57 3.72 5.83
C SER A 71 0.60 3.47 4.88
N VAL A 72 1.80 3.97 5.25
CA VAL A 72 3.00 3.92 4.40
C VAL A 72 4.19 3.39 5.19
N ILE A 73 4.92 2.47 4.57
CA ILE A 73 6.21 1.99 5.07
C ILE A 73 7.27 2.27 4.01
N VAL A 74 8.29 3.06 4.36
CA VAL A 74 9.47 3.31 3.53
C VAL A 74 10.59 2.36 3.96
N ILE A 75 11.10 1.57 3.03
CA ILE A 75 12.25 0.68 3.21
C ILE A 75 13.48 1.40 2.70
N ASP A 76 14.40 1.76 3.59
CA ASP A 76 15.57 2.56 3.26
C ASP A 76 16.87 1.83 3.57
N ALA A 77 17.65 1.56 2.52
CA ALA A 77 18.96 0.93 2.63
C ALA A 77 20.08 1.90 3.08
N GLY A 78 19.79 3.22 3.17
CA GLY A 78 20.75 4.21 3.62
C GLY A 78 21.87 4.55 2.62
N ASP A 79 21.67 4.26 1.33
CA ASP A 79 22.68 4.38 0.27
C ASP A 79 22.16 5.25 -0.90
N PRO A 80 21.92 6.56 -0.68
CA PRO A 80 21.46 7.45 -1.74
C PRO A 80 22.59 7.81 -2.71
N ARG A 81 22.27 8.00 -4.00
CA ARG A 81 23.23 8.32 -5.08
C ARG A 81 24.14 9.51 -4.75
N ASN A 82 23.59 10.53 -4.11
CA ASN A 82 24.30 11.77 -3.77
C ASN A 82 24.97 11.76 -2.39
N ALA A 83 25.07 10.60 -1.72
CA ALA A 83 25.74 10.50 -0.43
C ALA A 83 27.18 11.06 -0.42
N PRO A 84 27.99 10.90 -1.48
CA PRO A 84 29.35 11.44 -1.50
C PRO A 84 29.43 12.97 -1.59
N ALA A 85 28.35 13.67 -2.00
CA ALA A 85 28.35 15.11 -2.16
C ALA A 85 28.20 15.84 -0.81
N ALA A 86 29.02 16.85 -0.56
CA ALA A 86 28.94 17.68 0.64
C ALA A 86 27.67 18.53 0.68
N HIS A 87 27.26 19.04 -0.48
CA HIS A 87 26.11 19.94 -0.62
C HIS A 87 25.28 19.56 -1.83
N MET A 88 24.00 19.91 -1.82
CA MET A 88 23.12 19.85 -2.98
C MET A 88 22.75 21.25 -3.45
N HIS A 89 22.54 21.39 -4.73
CA HIS A 89 22.27 22.69 -5.36
C HIS A 89 20.98 22.65 -6.19
N SER A 90 20.47 23.81 -6.57
CA SER A 90 19.26 23.97 -7.37
C SER A 90 17.99 23.44 -6.69
N TYR A 91 17.96 23.33 -5.37
CA TYR A 91 16.74 23.02 -4.61
C TYR A 91 16.23 24.31 -3.96
N LEU A 92 15.24 24.94 -4.58
CA LEU A 92 14.67 26.19 -4.09
C LEU A 92 14.26 26.11 -2.62
N GLY A 93 14.78 27.00 -1.79
CA GLY A 93 14.56 27.03 -0.34
C GLY A 93 15.54 26.16 0.48
N HIS A 94 16.32 25.29 -0.19
CA HIS A 94 17.33 24.42 0.44
C HIS A 94 18.68 24.46 -0.31
N GLU A 95 19.01 25.62 -0.91
CA GLU A 95 20.26 25.78 -1.63
C GLU A 95 21.45 25.58 -0.71
N GLY A 96 22.40 24.73 -1.11
CA GLY A 96 23.59 24.41 -0.34
C GLY A 96 23.39 23.49 0.86
N LEU A 97 22.17 22.96 1.07
CA LEU A 97 21.92 22.01 2.17
C LEU A 97 22.64 20.67 1.92
N PRO A 98 23.29 20.07 2.92
CA PRO A 98 23.82 18.71 2.79
C PRO A 98 22.72 17.69 2.45
N PRO A 99 22.97 16.75 1.52
CA PRO A 99 21.98 15.74 1.15
C PRO A 99 21.41 14.93 2.34
N ALA A 100 22.26 14.61 3.31
CA ALA A 100 21.85 13.87 4.50
C ALA A 100 20.86 14.65 5.38
N GLU A 101 20.98 15.98 5.44
CA GLU A 101 20.06 16.84 6.20
C GLU A 101 18.68 16.89 5.53
N LEU A 102 18.61 17.01 4.21
CA LEU A 102 17.34 16.93 3.49
C LEU A 102 16.60 15.60 3.79
N ILE A 103 17.34 14.49 3.75
CA ILE A 103 16.78 13.16 4.06
C ILE A 103 16.29 13.10 5.51
N ALA A 104 17.05 13.68 6.47
CA ALA A 104 16.64 13.71 7.87
C ALA A 104 15.35 14.52 8.06
N ILE A 105 15.26 15.71 7.45
CA ILE A 105 14.04 16.54 7.46
C ILE A 105 12.86 15.75 6.86
N GLY A 106 13.03 15.17 5.69
CA GLY A 106 11.97 14.43 5.02
C GLY A 106 11.49 13.19 5.81
N ARG A 107 12.38 12.51 6.52
CA ARG A 107 12.01 11.40 7.43
C ARG A 107 11.12 11.87 8.58
N GLU A 108 11.45 13.01 9.20
CA GLU A 108 10.63 13.59 10.27
C GLU A 108 9.26 14.06 9.75
N GLU A 109 9.22 14.67 8.57
CA GLU A 109 7.97 15.04 7.93
C GLU A 109 7.08 13.82 7.66
N VAL A 110 7.63 12.74 7.12
CA VAL A 110 6.88 11.48 6.88
C VAL A 110 6.35 10.90 8.19
N ARG A 111 7.17 10.85 9.25
CA ARG A 111 6.75 10.36 10.58
C ARG A 111 5.64 11.22 11.20
N SER A 112 5.67 12.54 11.00
CA SER A 112 4.66 13.45 11.54
C SER A 112 3.24 13.18 11.01
N TYR A 113 3.15 12.52 9.85
CA TYR A 113 1.89 12.05 9.25
C TYR A 113 1.66 10.54 9.42
N GLY A 114 2.38 9.88 10.35
CA GLY A 114 2.18 8.46 10.67
C GLY A 114 2.87 7.47 9.75
N GLY A 115 3.71 7.93 8.80
CA GLY A 115 4.51 7.04 7.96
C GLY A 115 5.68 6.41 8.73
N GLU A 116 5.98 5.16 8.45
CA GLU A 116 7.11 4.44 9.05
C GLU A 116 8.33 4.46 8.13
N ILE A 117 9.51 4.65 8.73
CA ILE A 117 10.80 4.52 8.03
C ILE A 117 11.51 3.29 8.61
N LEU A 118 11.66 2.27 7.79
CA LEU A 118 12.32 1.02 8.14
C LEU A 118 13.71 0.98 7.51
N ALA A 119 14.74 0.98 8.37
CA ALA A 119 16.10 0.75 7.91
C ALA A 119 16.27 -0.69 7.45
N GLY A 120 16.64 -0.90 6.19
CA GLY A 120 16.77 -2.24 5.61
C GLY A 120 16.81 -2.20 4.08
N ARG A 121 17.00 -3.39 3.50
CA ARG A 121 17.03 -3.58 2.04
C ARG A 121 16.00 -4.61 1.62
N ALA A 122 15.14 -4.27 0.67
CA ALA A 122 14.27 -5.22 0.00
C ALA A 122 15.11 -6.12 -0.92
N VAL A 123 14.84 -7.41 -0.90
CA VAL A 123 15.54 -8.42 -1.74
C VAL A 123 14.64 -9.00 -2.80
N ASP A 124 13.35 -9.13 -2.52
CA ASP A 124 12.39 -9.70 -3.45
C ASP A 124 11.00 -9.08 -3.25
N VAL A 125 10.26 -8.96 -4.35
CA VAL A 125 8.89 -8.49 -4.36
C VAL A 125 8.05 -9.45 -5.19
N THR A 126 7.07 -10.08 -4.57
CA THR A 126 6.17 -11.04 -5.22
C THR A 126 4.72 -10.57 -5.12
N ARG A 127 3.87 -11.11 -6.00
CA ARG A 127 2.42 -10.86 -5.96
C ARG A 127 1.70 -12.00 -5.24
N LEU A 128 0.86 -11.66 -4.30
CA LEU A 128 -0.02 -12.61 -3.61
C LEU A 128 -1.27 -12.91 -4.43
N ALA A 129 -1.97 -14.00 -4.10
CA ALA A 129 -3.19 -14.42 -4.79
C ALA A 129 -4.34 -13.39 -4.71
N ASP A 130 -4.37 -12.56 -3.68
CA ASP A 130 -5.34 -11.47 -3.50
C ASP A 130 -4.94 -10.16 -4.20
N GLY A 131 -3.86 -10.18 -4.98
CA GLY A 131 -3.37 -9.04 -5.76
C GLY A 131 -2.44 -8.11 -5.00
N ARG A 132 -2.27 -8.27 -3.68
CA ARG A 132 -1.29 -7.52 -2.89
C ARG A 132 0.14 -7.95 -3.21
N PHE A 133 1.09 -7.17 -2.74
CA PHE A 133 2.52 -7.45 -2.89
C PHE A 133 3.10 -7.88 -1.55
N ARG A 134 4.01 -8.86 -1.59
CA ARG A 134 4.85 -9.26 -0.47
C ARG A 134 6.28 -8.83 -0.77
N ILE A 135 6.87 -8.05 0.12
CA ILE A 135 8.24 -7.54 0.03
C ILE A 135 9.08 -8.24 1.09
N GLU A 136 10.11 -8.95 0.69
CA GLU A 136 11.04 -9.61 1.58
C GLU A 136 12.26 -8.73 1.87
N LEU A 137 12.77 -8.77 3.10
CA LEU A 137 13.86 -7.93 3.57
C LEU A 137 15.10 -8.76 3.87
N VAL A 138 16.30 -8.17 3.66
CA VAL A 138 17.56 -8.73 4.12
C VAL A 138 17.47 -8.97 5.64
N GLY A 139 17.89 -10.16 6.08
CA GLY A 139 17.85 -10.52 7.51
C GLY A 139 16.50 -11.05 7.98
N GLY A 140 15.54 -11.16 7.09
CA GLY A 140 14.21 -11.69 7.37
C GLY A 140 13.16 -10.61 7.70
N GLY A 141 11.91 -11.02 7.73
CA GLY A 141 10.74 -10.13 7.82
C GLY A 141 10.16 -9.82 6.45
N ALA A 142 8.88 -9.53 6.43
CA ALA A 142 8.17 -9.19 5.20
C ALA A 142 7.19 -8.04 5.43
N ILE A 143 6.89 -7.33 4.33
CA ILE A 143 5.86 -6.28 4.29
C ILE A 143 4.85 -6.70 3.24
N VAL A 144 3.56 -6.63 3.58
CA VAL A 144 2.47 -6.85 2.65
C VAL A 144 1.79 -5.51 2.37
N ALA A 145 1.69 -5.14 1.08
CA ALA A 145 1.16 -3.86 0.67
C ALA A 145 0.20 -3.98 -0.52
N ARG A 146 -0.75 -3.06 -0.63
CA ARG A 146 -1.67 -2.97 -1.79
C ARG A 146 -0.97 -2.40 -3.01
N ARG A 147 -0.02 -1.47 -2.81
CA ARG A 147 0.78 -0.83 -3.87
C ARG A 147 2.24 -0.79 -3.45
N VAL A 148 3.12 -0.78 -4.44
CA VAL A 148 4.57 -0.65 -4.23
C VAL A 148 5.12 0.50 -5.07
N VAL A 149 6.07 1.25 -4.52
CA VAL A 149 6.82 2.28 -5.25
C VAL A 149 8.30 1.87 -5.34
N ALA A 150 8.80 1.69 -6.53
CA ALA A 150 10.23 1.58 -6.81
C ALA A 150 10.86 2.99 -6.83
N ALA A 151 11.44 3.40 -5.70
CA ALA A 151 12.21 4.65 -5.57
C ALA A 151 13.70 4.35 -5.32
N THR A 152 14.16 3.23 -5.88
CA THR A 152 15.46 2.60 -5.62
C THR A 152 16.64 3.35 -6.22
N GLY A 153 16.38 4.26 -7.17
CA GLY A 153 17.41 5.06 -7.83
C GLY A 153 18.32 4.23 -8.75
N LEU A 154 19.54 4.72 -8.93
CA LEU A 154 20.54 4.12 -9.81
C LEU A 154 21.93 4.14 -9.19
N VAL A 155 22.87 3.46 -9.84
CA VAL A 155 24.30 3.45 -9.53
C VAL A 155 25.06 3.95 -10.74
N ASP A 156 25.96 4.91 -10.55
CA ASP A 156 26.89 5.36 -11.56
C ASP A 156 28.02 4.33 -11.70
N VAL A 157 28.28 3.86 -12.93
CA VAL A 157 29.36 2.91 -13.24
C VAL A 157 30.58 3.70 -13.66
N LEU A 158 31.45 3.98 -12.71
CA LEU A 158 32.64 4.77 -12.96
C LEU A 158 33.63 4.03 -13.87
N PRO A 159 34.35 4.75 -14.77
CA PRO A 159 35.44 4.13 -15.53
C PRO A 159 36.56 3.68 -14.61
N ASP A 160 37.23 2.60 -14.98
CA ASP A 160 38.36 2.03 -14.21
C ASP A 160 39.63 2.88 -14.41
N ILE A 161 39.64 4.03 -13.75
CA ILE A 161 40.76 4.98 -13.73
C ILE A 161 41.28 5.06 -12.30
N GLU A 162 42.59 4.77 -12.12
CA GLU A 162 43.24 4.78 -10.81
C GLU A 162 43.02 6.12 -10.10
N GLY A 163 42.54 6.12 -8.85
CA GLY A 163 42.29 7.30 -8.02
C GLY A 163 40.93 7.97 -8.27
N LEU A 164 40.20 7.69 -9.36
CA LEU A 164 38.98 8.40 -9.72
C LEU A 164 37.86 8.19 -8.68
N ALA A 165 37.61 6.95 -8.30
CA ALA A 165 36.52 6.62 -7.38
C ALA A 165 36.69 7.23 -5.98
N GLY A 166 37.96 7.44 -5.54
CA GLY A 166 38.25 8.05 -4.24
C GLY A 166 37.87 9.53 -4.14
N HIS A 167 37.75 10.24 -5.26
CA HIS A 167 37.38 11.65 -5.34
C HIS A 167 35.94 11.88 -5.85
N TRP A 168 35.18 10.79 -6.10
CA TRP A 168 33.80 10.91 -6.61
C TRP A 168 32.87 11.63 -5.65
N GLY A 169 32.18 12.66 -6.17
CA GLY A 169 31.29 13.54 -5.40
C GLY A 169 31.98 14.69 -4.69
N GLY A 170 33.34 14.74 -4.75
CA GLY A 170 34.18 15.87 -4.32
C GLY A 170 34.82 16.56 -5.53
N ASP A 171 36.11 16.32 -5.75
CA ASP A 171 36.88 16.92 -6.87
C ASP A 171 36.60 16.23 -8.23
N VAL A 172 36.03 15.00 -8.22
CA VAL A 172 35.51 14.33 -9.40
C VAL A 172 33.99 14.48 -9.42
N ILE A 173 33.50 15.25 -10.40
CA ILE A 173 32.10 15.65 -10.52
C ILE A 173 31.45 15.06 -11.77
N HIS A 174 30.12 14.94 -11.73
CA HIS A 174 29.33 14.39 -12.83
C HIS A 174 28.54 15.45 -13.60
N CYS A 175 27.83 16.30 -12.88
CA CYS A 175 26.76 17.12 -13.41
C CYS A 175 27.11 18.62 -13.33
N PRO A 176 27.11 19.34 -14.44
CA PRO A 176 27.40 20.77 -14.45
C PRO A 176 26.39 21.62 -13.67
N PHE A 177 25.12 21.15 -13.58
CA PHE A 177 24.10 21.85 -12.80
C PHE A 177 24.19 21.56 -11.30
N CYS A 178 24.80 20.42 -10.91
CA CYS A 178 24.87 20.00 -9.51
C CYS A 178 26.12 20.53 -8.81
N HIS A 179 27.28 20.59 -9.52
CA HIS A 179 28.59 20.98 -8.96
C HIS A 179 29.38 21.91 -9.88
N GLY A 180 28.82 22.34 -10.99
CA GLY A 180 29.61 23.12 -11.95
C GLY A 180 29.95 24.52 -11.47
N TYR A 181 29.10 25.14 -10.64
CA TYR A 181 29.37 26.48 -10.11
C TYR A 181 30.51 26.48 -9.12
N GLU A 182 30.74 25.40 -8.37
CA GLU A 182 31.83 25.24 -7.39
C GLU A 182 33.19 25.11 -8.06
N VAL A 183 33.21 24.68 -9.33
CA VAL A 183 34.44 24.58 -10.16
C VAL A 183 34.57 25.71 -11.20
N ARG A 184 33.71 26.75 -11.14
CA ARG A 184 33.81 27.92 -12.02
C ARG A 184 35.19 28.54 -11.95
N GLU A 185 35.68 29.02 -13.10
CA GLU A 185 37.00 29.67 -13.26
C GLU A 185 38.20 28.78 -12.90
N ARG A 186 37.98 27.48 -12.54
CA ARG A 186 39.05 26.53 -12.24
C ARG A 186 39.48 25.77 -13.50
N ARG A 187 40.66 25.11 -13.40
CA ARG A 187 41.16 24.20 -14.43
C ARG A 187 40.39 22.89 -14.34
N VAL A 188 39.56 22.59 -15.33
CA VAL A 188 38.71 21.38 -15.36
C VAL A 188 39.15 20.51 -16.51
N VAL A 189 39.43 19.23 -16.23
CA VAL A 189 39.48 18.17 -17.26
C VAL A 189 38.16 17.44 -17.29
N GLN A 190 37.52 17.42 -18.46
CA GLN A 190 36.38 16.54 -18.67
C GLN A 190 36.84 15.28 -19.39
N ILE A 191 36.67 14.11 -18.72
CA ILE A 191 36.95 12.79 -19.27
C ILE A 191 35.69 12.31 -20.00
N VAL A 192 35.81 12.08 -21.30
CA VAL A 192 34.69 11.67 -22.15
C VAL A 192 34.83 10.20 -22.49
N THR A 193 33.92 9.39 -21.97
CA THR A 193 33.91 7.92 -22.15
C THR A 193 32.80 7.44 -23.09
N HIS A 194 31.95 8.36 -23.58
CA HIS A 194 30.82 8.06 -24.46
C HIS A 194 30.46 9.32 -25.26
N PRO A 195 29.98 9.27 -26.50
CA PRO A 195 29.59 10.45 -27.28
C PRO A 195 28.62 11.40 -26.57
N MET A 196 27.69 10.89 -25.80
CA MET A 196 26.78 11.71 -24.99
C MET A 196 27.51 12.55 -23.91
N GLY A 197 28.73 12.18 -23.53
CA GLY A 197 29.59 12.96 -22.64
C GLY A 197 30.05 14.30 -23.24
N LEU A 198 29.88 14.52 -24.55
CA LEU A 198 30.16 15.81 -25.20
C LEU A 198 29.10 16.87 -24.86
N HIS A 199 27.85 16.49 -24.56
CA HIS A 199 26.78 17.44 -24.26
C HIS A 199 27.06 18.37 -23.05
N PRO A 200 27.56 17.88 -21.90
CA PRO A 200 27.85 18.74 -20.76
C PRO A 200 29.09 19.62 -20.99
N ALA A 201 29.95 19.36 -21.99
CA ALA A 201 31.14 20.14 -22.21
C ALA A 201 30.86 21.63 -22.49
N GLY A 202 29.82 21.96 -23.23
CA GLY A 202 29.38 23.33 -23.45
C GLY A 202 28.96 24.04 -22.17
N LEU A 203 28.33 23.34 -21.25
CA LEU A 203 27.92 23.86 -19.94
C LEU A 203 29.13 24.11 -19.03
N PHE A 204 30.10 23.18 -18.98
CA PHE A 204 31.37 23.41 -18.26
C PHE A 204 32.17 24.55 -18.90
N ARG A 205 32.22 24.67 -20.24
CA ARG A 205 32.89 25.76 -20.94
C ARG A 205 32.27 27.14 -20.60
N GLN A 206 30.98 27.21 -20.33
CA GLN A 206 30.30 28.40 -19.84
C GLN A 206 30.78 28.82 -18.43
N LEU A 207 31.12 27.84 -17.60
CA LEU A 207 31.52 28.07 -16.20
C LEU A 207 33.01 28.35 -16.06
N THR A 208 33.86 27.80 -16.95
CA THR A 208 35.30 28.04 -16.93
C THR A 208 35.91 28.17 -18.33
N ALA A 209 36.84 29.13 -18.50
CA ALA A 209 37.65 29.24 -19.70
C ALA A 209 38.73 28.14 -19.80
N HIS A 210 39.03 27.45 -18.69
CA HIS A 210 40.13 26.51 -18.55
C HIS A 210 39.63 25.05 -18.61
N LEU A 211 38.68 24.78 -19.50
CA LEU A 211 38.20 23.42 -19.78
C LEU A 211 39.12 22.73 -20.78
N THR A 212 39.54 21.49 -20.50
CA THR A 212 40.19 20.57 -21.42
C THR A 212 39.38 19.29 -21.51
N LEU A 213 39.10 18.82 -22.73
CA LEU A 213 38.50 17.47 -22.94
C LEU A 213 39.58 16.43 -23.14
N VAL A 214 39.44 15.32 -22.46
CA VAL A 214 40.24 14.11 -22.72
C VAL A 214 39.33 13.01 -23.20
N LEU A 215 39.54 12.57 -24.43
CA LEU A 215 38.84 11.43 -24.97
C LEU A 215 39.42 10.16 -24.34
N HIS A 216 38.58 9.50 -23.55
CA HIS A 216 38.89 8.19 -23.00
C HIS A 216 38.21 7.15 -23.89
N ASP A 217 38.02 5.94 -23.59
CA ASP A 217 37.44 4.93 -24.49
C ASP A 217 36.06 5.35 -25.05
N GLY A 218 35.77 4.88 -26.30
CA GLY A 218 34.40 4.91 -26.87
C GLY A 218 33.99 6.18 -27.62
N VAL A 219 34.87 7.17 -27.79
CA VAL A 219 34.60 8.38 -28.60
C VAL A 219 35.53 8.46 -29.80
N ALA A 220 34.94 8.57 -30.98
CA ALA A 220 35.71 8.74 -32.19
C ALA A 220 36.31 10.16 -32.27
N THR A 221 37.59 10.28 -32.72
CA THR A 221 38.28 11.58 -32.81
C THR A 221 37.74 12.48 -33.92
N ASP A 222 36.92 11.96 -34.80
CA ASP A 222 36.20 12.63 -35.88
C ASP A 222 34.71 12.86 -35.57
N ASP A 223 34.28 12.71 -34.32
CA ASP A 223 32.91 13.01 -33.93
C ASP A 223 32.58 14.48 -34.23
N PRO A 224 31.48 14.77 -34.97
CA PRO A 224 31.12 16.17 -35.33
C PRO A 224 30.89 17.09 -34.13
N GLY A 225 30.54 16.56 -32.96
CA GLY A 225 30.40 17.34 -31.71
C GLY A 225 31.70 18.00 -31.25
N LEU A 226 32.85 17.38 -31.57
CA LEU A 226 34.17 17.87 -31.26
C LEU A 226 34.53 19.15 -32.03
N ASP A 227 34.05 19.30 -33.27
CA ASP A 227 34.35 20.46 -34.11
C ASP A 227 33.78 21.76 -33.53
N THR A 228 32.57 21.67 -32.98
CA THR A 228 31.94 22.78 -32.28
C THR A 228 32.74 23.20 -31.04
N LEU A 229 33.24 22.24 -30.27
CA LEU A 229 34.04 22.48 -29.06
C LEU A 229 35.45 23.04 -29.42
N ARG A 230 36.07 22.53 -30.50
CA ARG A 230 37.32 23.09 -31.05
C ARG A 230 37.15 24.55 -31.48
N ALA A 231 36.04 24.85 -32.19
CA ALA A 231 35.70 26.21 -32.60
C ALA A 231 35.45 27.15 -31.39
N ALA A 232 34.97 26.63 -30.25
CA ALA A 232 34.81 27.35 -28.99
C ALA A 232 36.11 27.45 -28.20
N GLY A 233 37.26 26.99 -28.78
CA GLY A 233 38.58 27.11 -28.14
C GLY A 233 38.85 26.10 -27.03
N VAL A 234 38.11 24.97 -26.99
CA VAL A 234 38.33 23.90 -26.01
C VAL A 234 39.45 23.00 -26.50
N PRO A 235 40.57 22.85 -25.77
CA PRO A 235 41.58 21.84 -26.06
C PRO A 235 41.00 20.44 -25.97
N ILE A 236 41.34 19.59 -26.97
CA ILE A 236 40.92 18.20 -27.03
C ILE A 236 42.14 17.32 -27.13
N ILE A 237 42.25 16.36 -26.21
CA ILE A 237 43.34 15.39 -26.13
C ILE A 237 42.75 14.01 -26.40
N ASP A 238 43.34 13.26 -27.30
CA ASP A 238 42.91 11.93 -27.72
C ASP A 238 43.64 10.77 -27.01
N THR A 239 44.52 11.11 -26.07
CA THR A 239 45.29 10.16 -25.27
C THR A 239 44.51 9.83 -23.99
N PRO A 240 44.14 8.56 -23.72
CA PRO A 240 43.35 8.17 -22.55
C PRO A 240 44.01 8.52 -21.21
N VAL A 241 43.17 8.72 -20.21
CA VAL A 241 43.59 8.95 -18.81
C VAL A 241 44.07 7.61 -18.21
N ARG A 242 45.23 7.65 -17.56
CA ARG A 242 45.77 6.53 -16.79
C ARG A 242 45.33 6.60 -15.32
N ARG A 243 45.48 7.77 -14.69
CA ARG A 243 45.14 7.95 -13.27
C ARG A 243 44.87 9.43 -12.90
N ILE A 244 44.19 9.59 -11.78
CA ILE A 244 44.03 10.87 -11.07
C ILE A 244 45.15 11.02 -10.05
N ILE A 245 45.79 12.17 -9.99
CA ILE A 245 46.85 12.46 -9.02
C ILE A 245 46.28 13.33 -7.91
N THR A 246 46.48 12.89 -6.66
CA THR A 246 46.10 13.61 -5.44
C THR A 246 47.29 14.41 -4.94
N GLY A 247 47.07 15.67 -4.59
CA GLY A 247 48.06 16.54 -3.96
C GLY A 247 48.24 16.24 -2.47
N ASP A 248 49.21 16.92 -1.84
CA ASP A 248 49.49 16.76 -0.40
C ASP A 248 48.35 17.25 0.49
N ASP A 249 47.48 18.08 -0.04
CA ASP A 249 46.23 18.57 0.62
C ASP A 249 45.05 17.62 0.53
N GLY A 250 45.22 16.49 -0.14
CA GLY A 250 44.17 15.48 -0.33
C GLY A 250 43.21 15.76 -1.49
N HIS A 251 43.42 16.88 -2.23
CA HIS A 251 42.61 17.23 -3.40
C HIS A 251 43.24 16.76 -4.70
N VAL A 252 42.43 16.68 -5.76
CA VAL A 252 42.92 16.38 -7.10
C VAL A 252 43.81 17.54 -7.57
N CYS A 253 45.02 17.23 -8.04
CA CYS A 253 45.95 18.25 -8.54
C CYS A 253 46.36 18.04 -10.00
N ALA A 254 46.27 16.84 -10.56
CA ALA A 254 46.57 16.56 -11.94
C ALA A 254 45.88 15.25 -12.45
N VAL A 255 45.85 15.13 -13.79
CA VAL A 255 45.51 13.92 -14.51
C VAL A 255 46.76 13.45 -15.26
N GLU A 256 47.14 12.19 -15.11
CA GLU A 256 48.20 11.54 -15.90
C GLU A 256 47.59 10.74 -17.04
N LEU A 257 48.10 10.95 -18.23
CA LEU A 257 47.71 10.25 -19.44
C LEU A 257 48.51 8.94 -19.63
N THR A 258 48.05 8.05 -20.50
CA THR A 258 48.70 6.77 -20.77
C THR A 258 50.07 6.89 -21.40
N ASN A 259 50.37 8.04 -22.08
CA ASN A 259 51.68 8.33 -22.65
C ASN A 259 52.66 8.95 -21.64
N GLY A 260 52.24 9.18 -20.38
CA GLY A 260 53.03 9.75 -19.31
C GLY A 260 52.93 11.28 -19.19
N ASP A 261 52.22 11.97 -20.08
CA ASP A 261 51.98 13.42 -19.98
C ASP A 261 51.09 13.71 -18.78
N ARG A 262 51.29 14.88 -18.16
CA ARG A 262 50.53 15.33 -17.02
C ARG A 262 49.79 16.65 -17.33
N ILE A 263 48.51 16.69 -16.94
CA ILE A 263 47.66 17.88 -17.05
C ILE A 263 47.30 18.33 -15.64
N ASP A 264 47.81 19.53 -15.24
CA ASP A 264 47.44 20.10 -13.94
C ASP A 264 45.99 20.57 -13.95
N VAL A 265 45.21 20.15 -12.94
CA VAL A 265 43.77 20.42 -12.81
C VAL A 265 43.40 20.73 -11.38
N ASP A 266 42.26 21.36 -11.18
CA ASP A 266 41.66 21.64 -9.90
C ASP A 266 40.39 20.81 -9.67
N ALA A 267 39.82 20.25 -10.77
CA ALA A 267 38.70 19.35 -10.73
C ALA A 267 38.64 18.49 -12.00
N VAL A 268 37.96 17.34 -11.90
CA VAL A 268 37.73 16.44 -13.02
C VAL A 268 36.22 16.27 -13.20
N ALA A 269 35.71 16.40 -14.43
CA ALA A 269 34.35 16.08 -14.76
C ALA A 269 34.32 14.73 -15.53
N VAL A 270 33.40 13.82 -15.19
CA VAL A 270 33.24 12.55 -15.90
C VAL A 270 31.79 12.15 -16.00
N GLY A 271 31.32 11.86 -17.21
CA GLY A 271 30.04 11.21 -17.44
C GLY A 271 30.20 9.70 -17.28
N ALA A 272 29.41 9.08 -16.44
CA ALA A 272 29.43 7.65 -16.23
C ALA A 272 28.16 6.99 -16.78
N PRO A 273 28.26 5.80 -17.38
CA PRO A 273 27.11 4.95 -17.54
C PRO A 273 26.43 4.67 -16.19
N PHE A 274 25.17 4.30 -16.23
CA PHE A 274 24.41 4.03 -15.01
C PHE A 274 23.65 2.73 -15.11
N ARG A 275 23.32 2.15 -13.94
CA ARG A 275 22.49 0.97 -13.80
C ARG A 275 21.41 1.23 -12.77
N VAL A 276 20.16 1.00 -13.13
CA VAL A 276 19.05 1.12 -12.18
C VAL A 276 19.02 -0.06 -11.22
N ARG A 277 18.53 0.20 -10.01
CA ARG A 277 18.37 -0.82 -8.97
C ARG A 277 16.98 -1.44 -9.08
N ALA A 278 16.81 -2.41 -10.01
CA ALA A 278 15.55 -3.06 -10.29
C ALA A 278 15.49 -4.53 -9.83
N GLU A 279 16.57 -5.04 -9.28
CA GLU A 279 16.73 -6.44 -8.90
C GLU A 279 15.59 -6.97 -8.01
N PRO A 280 15.06 -6.22 -7.02
CA PRO A 280 13.98 -6.71 -6.16
C PRO A 280 12.68 -7.01 -6.90
N PHE A 281 12.50 -6.46 -8.10
CA PHE A 281 11.24 -6.58 -8.86
C PHE A 281 11.30 -7.66 -9.97
N ALA A 282 12.39 -8.41 -10.06
CA ALA A 282 12.60 -9.42 -11.11
C ALA A 282 11.53 -10.53 -11.09
N ALA A 283 11.10 -10.97 -9.90
CA ALA A 283 10.05 -11.98 -9.74
C ALA A 283 8.68 -11.53 -10.27
N LEU A 284 8.45 -10.20 -10.38
CA LEU A 284 7.25 -9.63 -10.97
C LEU A 284 7.31 -9.53 -12.50
N GLY A 285 8.45 -9.90 -13.12
CA GLY A 285 8.69 -9.76 -14.55
C GLY A 285 9.03 -8.32 -14.97
N LEU A 286 9.32 -7.41 -14.04
CA LEU A 286 9.74 -6.05 -14.37
C LEU A 286 11.15 -6.08 -14.94
N THR A 287 11.30 -5.62 -16.17
CA THR A 287 12.59 -5.55 -16.87
C THR A 287 12.88 -4.10 -17.21
N PRO A 288 14.01 -3.52 -16.74
CA PRO A 288 14.47 -2.23 -17.21
C PRO A 288 14.70 -2.24 -18.73
N VAL A 289 14.45 -1.12 -19.37
CA VAL A 289 14.64 -0.93 -20.81
C VAL A 289 15.82 0.01 -21.06
N PRO A 290 16.53 -0.13 -22.21
CA PRO A 290 17.64 0.76 -22.54
C PRO A 290 17.20 2.23 -22.59
N HIS A 291 17.96 3.10 -21.92
CA HIS A 291 17.68 4.53 -21.95
C HIS A 291 18.08 5.11 -23.33
N PRO A 292 17.31 6.07 -23.89
CA PRO A 292 17.60 6.65 -25.21
C PRO A 292 18.99 7.27 -25.38
N THR A 293 19.64 7.66 -24.29
CA THR A 293 21.03 8.16 -24.33
C THR A 293 22.07 7.07 -24.55
N GLY A 294 21.72 5.80 -24.42
CA GLY A 294 22.66 4.66 -24.50
C GLY A 294 23.60 4.53 -23.28
N LEU A 295 23.39 5.32 -22.21
CA LEU A 295 24.26 5.33 -21.02
C LEU A 295 23.83 4.32 -19.94
N GLY A 296 22.72 3.62 -20.13
CA GLY A 296 22.20 2.66 -19.15
C GLY A 296 20.75 2.34 -19.39
N ASP A 297 20.11 1.79 -18.35
CA ASP A 297 18.72 1.35 -18.39
C ASP A 297 17.84 2.20 -17.45
N PHE A 298 16.51 2.16 -17.65
CA PHE A 298 15.55 2.80 -16.78
C PHE A 298 14.28 1.96 -16.66
N ILE A 299 13.46 2.22 -15.64
CA ILE A 299 12.12 1.64 -15.52
C ILE A 299 11.13 2.56 -16.24
N GLU A 300 10.54 2.04 -17.31
CA GLU A 300 9.49 2.73 -18.05
C GLU A 300 8.20 2.78 -17.23
N THR A 301 7.52 3.93 -17.26
CA THR A 301 6.24 4.16 -16.60
C THR A 301 5.27 4.88 -17.52
N ASP A 302 3.99 4.70 -17.24
CA ASP A 302 2.95 5.54 -17.83
C ASP A 302 2.98 6.98 -17.28
N PRO A 303 2.14 7.90 -17.79
CA PRO A 303 2.06 9.26 -17.27
C PRO A 303 1.64 9.35 -15.80
N MET A 304 1.04 8.31 -15.22
CA MET A 304 0.64 8.25 -13.81
C MET A 304 1.75 7.72 -12.90
N GLY A 305 2.84 7.21 -13.49
CA GLY A 305 3.98 6.62 -12.80
C GLY A 305 3.84 5.12 -12.54
N GLU A 306 2.82 4.46 -13.10
CA GLU A 306 2.64 3.01 -13.01
C GLU A 306 3.53 2.31 -14.03
N THR A 307 4.16 1.20 -13.63
CA THR A 307 5.01 0.37 -14.50
C THR A 307 4.15 -0.59 -15.33
N SER A 308 4.78 -1.43 -16.15
CA SER A 308 4.11 -2.55 -16.83
C SER A 308 3.47 -3.57 -15.87
N VAL A 309 3.82 -3.53 -14.58
CA VAL A 309 3.26 -4.40 -13.53
C VAL A 309 2.17 -3.63 -12.78
N PRO A 310 0.87 -3.96 -12.94
CA PRO A 310 -0.22 -3.23 -12.30
C PRO A 310 -0.05 -3.15 -10.78
N GLY A 311 -0.19 -1.94 -10.20
CA GLY A 311 -0.01 -1.68 -8.78
C GLY A 311 1.44 -1.46 -8.34
N LEU A 312 2.42 -1.64 -9.23
CA LEU A 312 3.81 -1.25 -9.03
C LEU A 312 4.08 0.06 -9.75
N TYR A 313 4.48 1.07 -8.99
CA TYR A 313 4.84 2.40 -9.47
C TYR A 313 6.34 2.62 -9.38
N ALA A 314 6.87 3.59 -10.11
CA ALA A 314 8.27 3.98 -10.00
C ALA A 314 8.43 5.50 -9.99
N ALA A 315 9.46 6.00 -9.26
CA ALA A 315 9.71 7.42 -9.14
C ALA A 315 11.21 7.73 -8.92
N GLY A 316 11.65 8.90 -9.37
CA GLY A 316 13.01 9.39 -9.22
C GLY A 316 13.96 8.85 -10.28
N ASN A 317 15.26 8.79 -9.96
CA ASN A 317 16.29 8.44 -10.95
C ASN A 317 16.15 7.05 -11.55
N VAL A 318 15.38 6.17 -10.96
CA VAL A 318 15.08 4.85 -11.54
C VAL A 318 14.23 4.97 -12.81
N THR A 319 13.47 6.05 -12.97
CA THR A 319 12.64 6.34 -14.16
C THR A 319 13.26 7.37 -15.10
N ASP A 320 14.07 8.30 -14.57
CA ASP A 320 14.77 9.30 -15.35
C ASP A 320 16.10 9.67 -14.65
N PRO A 321 17.23 9.22 -15.19
CA PRO A 321 18.56 9.42 -14.62
C PRO A 321 19.00 10.88 -14.58
N SER A 322 18.36 11.77 -15.36
CA SER A 322 18.66 13.21 -15.43
C SER A 322 18.08 14.02 -14.27
N GLN A 323 17.15 13.47 -13.50
CA GLN A 323 16.48 14.17 -12.41
C GLN A 323 17.47 14.57 -11.32
N GLN A 324 17.51 15.88 -11.04
CA GLN A 324 18.13 16.43 -9.84
C GLN A 324 17.22 16.18 -8.61
N VAL A 325 17.72 16.50 -7.42
CA VAL A 325 17.03 16.22 -6.14
C VAL A 325 15.61 16.80 -6.10
N LEU A 326 15.44 18.06 -6.53
CA LEU A 326 14.12 18.72 -6.58
C LEU A 326 13.15 18.00 -7.54
N GLN A 327 13.65 17.64 -8.73
CA GLN A 327 12.84 16.94 -9.74
C GLN A 327 12.45 15.56 -9.28
N ALA A 328 13.36 14.82 -8.65
CA ALA A 328 13.09 13.51 -8.06
C ALA A 328 12.04 13.60 -6.94
N ALA A 329 12.14 14.62 -6.06
CA ALA A 329 11.14 14.87 -5.03
C ALA A 329 9.76 15.22 -5.63
N ALA A 330 9.72 16.10 -6.64
CA ALA A 330 8.48 16.46 -7.33
C ALA A 330 7.83 15.26 -8.03
N ASN A 331 8.64 14.42 -8.69
CA ASN A 331 8.17 13.19 -9.32
C ASN A 331 7.60 12.22 -8.28
N GLY A 332 8.30 12.00 -7.16
CA GLY A 332 7.81 11.16 -6.07
C GLY A 332 6.47 11.65 -5.49
N SER A 333 6.36 12.96 -5.22
CA SER A 333 5.11 13.57 -4.74
C SER A 333 3.95 13.36 -5.72
N ARG A 334 4.20 13.55 -7.03
CA ARG A 334 3.18 13.30 -8.07
C ARG A 334 2.74 11.84 -8.09
N VAL A 335 3.68 10.89 -8.06
CA VAL A 335 3.37 9.45 -8.05
C VAL A 335 2.58 9.08 -6.79
N GLY A 336 2.95 9.59 -5.61
CA GLY A 336 2.19 9.40 -4.37
C GLY A 336 0.74 9.89 -4.48
N GLY A 337 0.51 11.04 -5.14
CA GLY A 337 -0.82 11.55 -5.43
C GLY A 337 -1.64 10.62 -6.33
N MET A 338 -1.04 10.09 -7.40
CA MET A 338 -1.69 9.16 -8.33
C MET A 338 -2.05 7.83 -7.65
N ILE A 339 -1.16 7.30 -6.81
CA ILE A 339 -1.44 6.10 -6.00
C ILE A 339 -2.62 6.36 -5.05
N SER A 340 -2.63 7.50 -4.38
CA SER A 340 -3.75 7.84 -3.49
C SER A 340 -5.07 7.90 -4.24
N PHE A 341 -5.08 8.50 -5.45
CA PHE A 341 -6.27 8.55 -6.30
C PHE A 341 -6.72 7.14 -6.73
N SER A 342 -5.79 6.27 -7.15
CA SER A 342 -6.07 4.88 -7.50
C SER A 342 -6.69 4.10 -6.34
N LEU A 343 -6.11 4.22 -5.14
CA LEU A 343 -6.60 3.54 -3.94
C LEU A 343 -7.97 4.05 -3.50
N VAL A 344 -8.22 5.37 -3.56
CA VAL A 344 -9.54 5.93 -3.24
C VAL A 344 -10.60 5.42 -4.21
N SER A 345 -10.29 5.35 -5.51
CA SER A 345 -11.21 4.81 -6.52
C SER A 345 -11.54 3.33 -6.25
N GLU A 346 -10.54 2.53 -5.89
CA GLU A 346 -10.72 1.12 -5.50
C GLU A 346 -11.57 0.99 -4.23
N ASP A 347 -11.28 1.78 -3.19
CA ASP A 347 -12.02 1.77 -1.92
C ASP A 347 -13.49 2.19 -2.13
N ILE A 348 -13.75 3.22 -2.95
CA ILE A 348 -15.11 3.62 -3.29
C ILE A 348 -15.84 2.52 -4.07
N ALA A 349 -15.17 1.88 -5.03
CA ALA A 349 -15.76 0.78 -5.78
C ALA A 349 -16.08 -0.43 -4.88
N ALA A 350 -15.15 -0.77 -3.97
CA ALA A 350 -15.36 -1.83 -2.98
C ALA A 350 -16.50 -1.48 -2.01
N ALA A 351 -16.55 -0.23 -1.53
CA ALA A 351 -17.61 0.24 -0.64
C ALA A 351 -18.98 0.30 -1.31
N ALA A 352 -19.02 0.53 -2.63
CA ALA A 352 -20.27 0.52 -3.41
C ALA A 352 -20.74 -0.90 -3.76
N ARG A 353 -19.88 -1.92 -3.63
CA ARG A 353 -20.24 -3.30 -3.93
C ARG A 353 -21.07 -3.89 -2.79
N PRO A 354 -22.29 -4.45 -3.07
CA PRO A 354 -23.08 -5.15 -2.06
C PRO A 354 -22.34 -6.37 -1.50
N LEU A 355 -22.56 -6.69 -0.24
CA LEU A 355 -22.16 -7.98 0.36
C LEU A 355 -23.07 -9.08 -0.20
N SER A 356 -22.74 -9.62 -1.38
CA SER A 356 -23.65 -10.49 -2.14
C SER A 356 -23.16 -11.90 -2.34
N ASN A 357 -21.95 -12.23 -1.91
CA ASN A 357 -21.39 -13.55 -2.11
C ASN A 357 -20.83 -14.15 -0.80
N GLN A 358 -20.64 -15.45 -0.81
CA GLN A 358 -20.09 -16.22 0.30
C GLN A 358 -18.76 -15.66 0.79
N ALA A 359 -17.84 -15.28 -0.11
CA ALA A 359 -16.50 -14.81 0.27
C ALA A 359 -16.55 -13.52 1.09
N ASP A 360 -17.48 -12.61 0.77
CA ASP A 360 -17.66 -11.36 1.52
C ASP A 360 -18.13 -11.65 2.95
N TRP A 361 -19.08 -12.55 3.13
CA TRP A 361 -19.58 -12.94 4.45
C TRP A 361 -18.55 -13.76 5.23
N GLU A 362 -17.84 -14.69 4.58
CA GLU A 362 -16.73 -15.42 5.19
C GLU A 362 -15.64 -14.46 5.71
N HIS A 363 -15.33 -13.42 4.93
CA HIS A 363 -14.37 -12.39 5.37
C HIS A 363 -14.93 -11.59 6.56
N ARG A 364 -16.19 -11.19 6.52
CA ARG A 364 -16.84 -10.45 7.60
C ARG A 364 -16.81 -11.20 8.93
N TYR A 365 -17.02 -12.51 8.91
CA TYR A 365 -16.96 -13.38 10.09
C TYR A 365 -15.55 -13.90 10.43
N SER A 366 -14.49 -13.37 9.82
CA SER A 366 -13.11 -13.83 10.10
C SER A 366 -12.51 -13.34 11.42
N GLY A 367 -13.04 -12.26 11.99
CA GLY A 367 -12.60 -11.64 13.25
C GLY A 367 -13.39 -12.10 14.48
N ASP A 368 -13.47 -11.22 15.48
CA ASP A 368 -14.26 -11.44 16.68
C ASP A 368 -15.77 -11.49 16.40
N GLN A 369 -16.56 -11.84 17.42
CA GLN A 369 -18.02 -11.85 17.32
C GLN A 369 -18.56 -10.47 16.95
N ILE A 370 -19.41 -10.43 15.91
CA ILE A 370 -19.95 -9.17 15.37
C ILE A 370 -21.29 -8.81 16.03
N TRP A 371 -22.12 -9.84 16.28
CA TRP A 371 -23.45 -9.64 16.80
C TRP A 371 -23.53 -9.94 18.29
N SER A 372 -24.56 -9.42 18.97
CA SER A 372 -24.74 -9.55 20.41
C SER A 372 -24.92 -10.98 20.92
N GLY A 373 -25.27 -11.93 20.06
CA GLY A 373 -25.67 -13.29 20.42
C GLY A 373 -27.06 -13.39 21.07
N ASN A 374 -27.79 -12.26 21.21
CA ASN A 374 -29.15 -12.23 21.70
C ASN A 374 -30.14 -12.44 20.55
N PRO A 375 -31.33 -13.01 20.83
CA PRO A 375 -32.40 -13.14 19.83
C PRO A 375 -32.93 -11.76 19.44
N ASN A 376 -33.43 -11.65 18.21
CA ASN A 376 -34.13 -10.46 17.77
C ASN A 376 -35.45 -10.28 18.53
N GLY A 377 -35.63 -9.12 19.15
CA GLY A 377 -36.81 -8.86 19.96
C GLY A 377 -38.12 -8.99 19.19
N THR A 378 -38.12 -8.66 17.89
CA THR A 378 -39.28 -8.84 17.02
C THR A 378 -39.62 -10.31 16.82
N LEU A 379 -38.64 -11.20 16.60
CA LEU A 379 -38.84 -12.64 16.57
C LEU A 379 -39.52 -13.15 17.85
N VAL A 380 -38.96 -12.76 19.01
CA VAL A 380 -39.48 -13.16 20.33
C VAL A 380 -40.94 -12.74 20.51
N ASN A 381 -41.29 -11.51 20.11
CA ASN A 381 -42.64 -10.98 20.22
C ASN A 381 -43.64 -11.71 19.29
N GLU A 382 -43.21 -12.01 18.07
CA GLU A 382 -44.11 -12.63 17.05
C GLU A 382 -44.32 -14.12 17.25
N ILE A 383 -43.34 -14.84 17.78
CA ILE A 383 -43.31 -16.32 17.81
C ILE A 383 -43.31 -16.87 19.25
N GLY A 384 -43.08 -16.04 20.28
CA GLY A 384 -42.93 -16.50 21.67
C GLY A 384 -44.14 -17.30 22.22
N ALA A 385 -45.34 -17.11 21.68
CA ALA A 385 -46.56 -17.88 22.04
C ALA A 385 -46.91 -18.98 21.04
N ALA A 386 -46.11 -19.18 19.98
CA ALA A 386 -46.38 -20.23 18.96
C ALA A 386 -46.06 -21.63 19.50
N VAL A 387 -46.76 -22.61 19.01
CA VAL A 387 -46.48 -24.03 19.32
C VAL A 387 -45.19 -24.43 18.57
N PRO A 388 -44.15 -24.92 19.28
CA PRO A 388 -42.91 -25.32 18.64
C PRO A 388 -43.10 -26.44 17.62
N GLY A 389 -42.39 -26.34 16.51
CA GLY A 389 -42.35 -27.28 15.41
C GLY A 389 -40.94 -27.28 14.77
N ARG A 390 -40.88 -27.44 13.46
CA ARG A 390 -39.64 -27.36 12.69
C ARG A 390 -39.42 -25.92 12.23
N ALA A 391 -38.30 -25.33 12.58
CA ALA A 391 -37.95 -23.98 12.20
C ALA A 391 -36.74 -23.93 11.25
N LEU A 392 -36.83 -23.09 10.21
CA LEU A 392 -35.71 -22.68 9.38
C LEU A 392 -35.37 -21.21 9.69
N ASP A 393 -34.15 -20.97 10.13
CA ASP A 393 -33.61 -19.63 10.33
C ASP A 393 -32.65 -19.27 9.19
N VAL A 394 -33.04 -18.32 8.34
CA VAL A 394 -32.37 -17.98 7.08
C VAL A 394 -31.51 -16.74 7.28
N GLY A 395 -30.21 -16.83 6.93
CA GLY A 395 -29.24 -15.80 7.24
C GLY A 395 -28.99 -15.74 8.74
N ALA A 396 -28.82 -16.90 9.36
CA ALA A 396 -28.80 -17.07 10.82
C ALA A 396 -27.62 -16.35 11.52
N GLY A 397 -26.60 -15.90 10.75
CA GLY A 397 -25.44 -15.20 11.27
C GLY A 397 -24.74 -16.00 12.37
N GLU A 398 -24.53 -15.38 13.54
CA GLU A 398 -23.89 -16.02 14.71
C GLU A 398 -24.91 -16.73 15.64
N GLY A 399 -26.17 -16.88 15.22
CA GLY A 399 -27.14 -17.82 15.78
C GLY A 399 -27.97 -17.33 16.95
N GLY A 400 -28.07 -16.03 17.21
CA GLY A 400 -28.91 -15.51 18.31
C GLY A 400 -30.34 -16.01 18.26
N ASP A 401 -30.96 -16.00 17.09
CA ASP A 401 -32.35 -16.47 16.85
C ASP A 401 -32.43 -17.98 16.84
N ALA A 402 -31.53 -18.66 16.15
CA ALA A 402 -31.50 -20.12 16.06
C ALA A 402 -31.36 -20.79 17.44
N VAL A 403 -30.46 -20.26 18.28
CA VAL A 403 -30.25 -20.77 19.65
C VAL A 403 -31.47 -20.51 20.52
N TRP A 404 -32.08 -19.31 20.46
CA TRP A 404 -33.28 -19.00 21.20
C TRP A 404 -34.47 -19.90 20.81
N LEU A 405 -34.65 -20.13 19.51
CA LEU A 405 -35.70 -21.06 19.02
C LEU A 405 -35.47 -22.46 19.58
N ALA A 406 -34.22 -22.96 19.58
CA ALA A 406 -33.89 -24.28 20.12
C ALA A 406 -34.14 -24.36 21.64
N GLU A 407 -33.82 -23.31 22.41
CA GLU A 407 -34.13 -23.20 23.86
C GLU A 407 -35.65 -23.26 24.13
N HIS A 408 -36.45 -22.81 23.16
CA HIS A 408 -37.91 -22.80 23.27
C HIS A 408 -38.57 -24.02 22.59
N GLY A 409 -37.80 -25.08 22.34
CA GLY A 409 -38.30 -26.39 21.92
C GLY A 409 -38.52 -26.57 20.42
N TRP A 410 -38.10 -25.64 19.57
CA TRP A 410 -38.13 -25.79 18.13
C TRP A 410 -37.04 -26.75 17.64
N ALA A 411 -37.36 -27.55 16.65
CA ALA A 411 -36.35 -28.32 15.88
C ALA A 411 -35.79 -27.40 14.80
N VAL A 412 -34.61 -26.82 15.08
CA VAL A 412 -34.03 -25.69 14.29
C VAL A 412 -33.05 -26.19 13.25
N THR A 413 -33.22 -25.68 12.02
CA THR A 413 -32.21 -25.65 10.98
C THR A 413 -31.75 -24.20 10.79
N ALA A 414 -30.51 -23.90 11.16
CA ALA A 414 -29.85 -22.59 10.92
C ALA A 414 -29.17 -22.63 9.55
N SER A 415 -29.53 -21.71 8.67
CA SER A 415 -28.94 -21.59 7.34
C SER A 415 -28.21 -20.28 7.16
N ASP A 416 -26.96 -20.35 6.70
CA ASP A 416 -26.16 -19.17 6.34
C ASP A 416 -25.26 -19.48 5.14
N VAL A 417 -24.86 -18.44 4.41
CA VAL A 417 -23.92 -18.52 3.30
C VAL A 417 -22.46 -18.62 3.80
N SER A 418 -22.20 -18.28 5.06
CA SER A 418 -20.91 -18.39 5.70
C SER A 418 -20.79 -19.64 6.56
N GLN A 419 -19.81 -20.48 6.26
CA GLN A 419 -19.50 -21.65 7.10
C GLN A 419 -19.00 -21.22 8.49
N ARG A 420 -18.24 -20.11 8.58
CA ARG A 420 -17.75 -19.60 9.87
C ARG A 420 -18.87 -19.16 10.81
N ALA A 421 -19.92 -18.55 10.28
CA ALA A 421 -21.11 -18.22 11.06
C ALA A 421 -21.75 -19.50 11.62
N LEU A 422 -21.93 -20.52 10.80
CA LEU A 422 -22.51 -21.81 11.20
C LEU A 422 -21.64 -22.55 12.23
N ASP A 423 -20.31 -22.50 12.10
CA ASP A 423 -19.38 -23.09 13.08
C ASP A 423 -19.52 -22.44 14.47
N ARG A 424 -19.78 -21.12 14.52
CA ARG A 424 -20.07 -20.41 15.78
C ARG A 424 -21.40 -20.85 16.39
N ILE A 425 -22.44 -20.98 15.56
CA ILE A 425 -23.74 -21.52 16.01
C ILE A 425 -23.56 -22.89 16.62
N ALA A 426 -22.88 -23.80 15.92
CA ALA A 426 -22.63 -25.16 16.39
C ALA A 426 -21.89 -25.18 17.75
N THR A 427 -20.91 -24.29 17.91
CA THR A 427 -20.15 -24.14 19.17
C THR A 427 -21.07 -23.71 20.32
N VAL A 428 -21.81 -22.61 20.13
CA VAL A 428 -22.72 -22.07 21.16
C VAL A 428 -23.85 -23.05 21.51
N ALA A 429 -24.44 -23.70 20.51
CA ALA A 429 -25.45 -24.73 20.73
C ALA A 429 -24.90 -25.89 21.56
N SER A 430 -23.70 -26.39 21.22
CA SER A 430 -23.05 -27.48 21.97
C SER A 430 -22.77 -27.08 23.42
N GLU A 431 -22.25 -25.88 23.68
CA GLU A 431 -21.98 -25.36 25.02
C GLU A 431 -23.25 -25.25 25.89
N ARG A 432 -24.41 -25.02 25.27
CA ARG A 432 -25.69 -24.93 25.93
C ARG A 432 -26.47 -26.26 25.95
N GLY A 433 -25.89 -27.34 25.43
CA GLY A 433 -26.55 -28.64 25.35
C GLY A 433 -27.75 -28.69 24.41
N LEU A 434 -27.78 -27.84 23.40
CA LEU A 434 -28.84 -27.74 22.39
C LEU A 434 -28.45 -28.45 21.10
N THR A 435 -29.46 -28.84 20.33
CA THR A 435 -29.28 -29.40 18.98
C THR A 435 -29.79 -28.39 17.94
N VAL A 436 -28.91 -27.85 17.13
CA VAL A 436 -29.22 -27.01 15.98
C VAL A 436 -28.56 -27.61 14.74
N ALA A 437 -29.37 -27.91 13.73
CA ALA A 437 -28.85 -28.38 12.44
C ALA A 437 -28.30 -27.18 11.66
N CYS A 438 -27.02 -27.23 11.24
CA CYS A 438 -26.40 -26.20 10.43
C CYS A 438 -26.49 -26.58 8.94
N HIS A 439 -27.00 -25.65 8.13
CA HIS A 439 -27.18 -25.83 6.69
C HIS A 439 -26.46 -24.72 5.92
N HIS A 440 -25.32 -25.07 5.32
CA HIS A 440 -24.54 -24.14 4.53
C HIS A 440 -25.16 -23.96 3.15
N ALA A 441 -25.89 -22.88 2.91
CA ALA A 441 -26.61 -22.64 1.67
C ALA A 441 -26.74 -21.15 1.33
N ASP A 442 -26.66 -20.82 0.04
CA ASP A 442 -27.14 -19.57 -0.51
C ASP A 442 -28.65 -19.65 -0.71
N ALA A 443 -29.41 -18.72 -0.14
CA ALA A 443 -30.88 -18.66 -0.29
C ALA A 443 -31.32 -18.56 -1.76
N ASN A 444 -30.45 -18.12 -2.67
CA ASN A 444 -30.69 -18.07 -4.11
C ASN A 444 -30.25 -19.34 -4.87
N ALA A 445 -29.69 -20.34 -4.20
CA ALA A 445 -29.33 -21.59 -4.87
C ALA A 445 -30.55 -22.36 -5.39
N LEU A 446 -30.34 -23.21 -6.39
CA LEU A 446 -31.37 -24.17 -6.80
C LEU A 446 -31.66 -25.10 -5.63
N ASP A 447 -32.95 -25.28 -5.31
CA ASP A 447 -33.39 -26.19 -4.23
C ASP A 447 -32.66 -25.90 -2.88
N ALA A 448 -32.47 -24.59 -2.55
CA ALA A 448 -31.77 -24.16 -1.35
C ALA A 448 -32.34 -24.77 -0.07
N TYR A 449 -33.65 -25.02 -0.04
CA TYR A 449 -34.35 -25.57 1.11
C TYR A 449 -35.34 -26.65 0.70
N PRO A 450 -35.57 -27.72 1.52
CA PRO A 450 -36.59 -28.71 1.24
C PRO A 450 -37.98 -28.07 1.28
N THR A 451 -38.78 -28.34 0.26
CA THR A 451 -40.12 -27.78 0.11
C THR A 451 -41.08 -28.29 1.21
N GLU A 452 -42.00 -27.43 1.65
CA GLU A 452 -43.09 -27.77 2.61
C GLU A 452 -42.61 -28.44 3.91
N SER A 453 -41.39 -28.08 4.37
CA SER A 453 -40.70 -28.82 5.42
C SER A 453 -40.67 -28.11 6.77
N PHE A 454 -41.00 -26.84 6.82
CA PHE A 454 -40.85 -26.04 8.04
C PHE A 454 -42.18 -25.41 8.49
N ASP A 455 -42.48 -25.53 9.78
CA ASP A 455 -43.65 -24.94 10.41
C ASP A 455 -43.42 -23.44 10.68
N LEU A 456 -42.13 -23.02 10.76
CA LEU A 456 -41.69 -21.63 10.78
C LEU A 456 -40.51 -21.46 9.81
N VAL A 457 -40.60 -20.48 8.92
CA VAL A 457 -39.44 -19.94 8.19
C VAL A 457 -39.23 -18.52 8.66
N SER A 458 -38.06 -18.26 9.27
CA SER A 458 -37.65 -16.96 9.81
C SER A 458 -36.52 -16.39 8.97
N ALA A 459 -36.60 -15.11 8.64
CA ALA A 459 -35.53 -14.35 8.03
C ALA A 459 -35.41 -12.98 8.71
N GLN A 460 -34.51 -12.88 9.70
CA GLN A 460 -34.33 -11.67 10.50
C GLN A 460 -33.14 -10.88 10.00
N TYR A 461 -33.40 -9.77 9.33
CA TYR A 461 -32.37 -8.90 8.70
C TYR A 461 -31.45 -9.64 7.73
N ALA A 462 -31.94 -10.73 7.12
CA ALA A 462 -31.19 -11.52 6.18
C ALA A 462 -30.89 -10.73 4.88
N ALA A 463 -29.62 -10.62 4.54
CA ALA A 463 -29.17 -9.90 3.36
C ALA A 463 -29.21 -10.81 2.12
N ILE A 464 -30.40 -11.16 1.64
CA ILE A 464 -30.60 -12.00 0.46
C ILE A 464 -30.48 -11.14 -0.80
N PRO A 465 -29.48 -11.40 -1.69
CA PRO A 465 -29.32 -10.62 -2.92
C PRO A 465 -30.54 -10.76 -3.85
N ARG A 466 -30.89 -9.69 -4.56
CA ARG A 466 -31.92 -9.77 -5.60
C ARG A 466 -31.43 -10.59 -6.78
N THR A 467 -32.28 -11.45 -7.30
CA THR A 467 -32.07 -12.16 -8.57
C THR A 467 -33.19 -11.82 -9.55
N PRO A 468 -32.95 -11.85 -10.89
CA PRO A 468 -33.98 -11.53 -11.88
C PRO A 468 -35.22 -12.43 -11.80
N ASP A 469 -35.03 -13.65 -11.32
CA ASP A 469 -36.08 -14.66 -11.18
C ASP A 469 -36.68 -14.71 -9.75
N ASN A 470 -36.28 -13.80 -8.85
CA ASN A 470 -36.72 -13.78 -7.45
C ASN A 470 -36.54 -15.11 -6.71
N ARG A 471 -35.49 -15.85 -7.02
CA ARG A 471 -35.31 -17.24 -6.54
C ARG A 471 -35.27 -17.32 -5.03
N GLY A 472 -34.56 -16.41 -4.33
CA GLY A 472 -34.55 -16.39 -2.87
C GLY A 472 -35.95 -16.30 -2.26
N ILE A 473 -36.81 -15.43 -2.82
CA ILE A 473 -38.21 -15.32 -2.37
C ILE A 473 -38.96 -16.64 -2.63
N THR A 474 -38.81 -17.21 -3.81
CA THR A 474 -39.46 -18.48 -4.18
C THR A 474 -39.04 -19.59 -3.23
N ASN A 475 -37.76 -19.70 -2.89
CA ASN A 475 -37.24 -20.70 -1.95
C ASN A 475 -37.79 -20.53 -0.54
N LEU A 476 -37.89 -19.28 -0.04
CA LEU A 476 -38.49 -19.00 1.27
C LEU A 476 -39.95 -19.46 1.32
N LEU A 477 -40.76 -19.09 0.32
CA LEU A 477 -42.16 -19.46 0.28
C LEU A 477 -42.37 -21.00 0.13
N ALA A 478 -41.54 -21.63 -0.70
CA ALA A 478 -41.61 -23.07 -0.93
C ALA A 478 -41.25 -23.88 0.32
N ALA A 479 -40.36 -23.41 1.16
CA ALA A 479 -39.90 -24.09 2.38
C ALA A 479 -40.99 -24.19 3.47
N VAL A 480 -41.96 -23.26 3.49
CA VAL A 480 -43.04 -23.23 4.51
C VAL A 480 -44.00 -24.36 4.29
N ALA A 481 -44.27 -25.17 5.33
CA ALA A 481 -45.23 -26.25 5.32
C ALA A 481 -46.67 -25.72 5.24
N PRO A 482 -47.64 -26.51 4.77
CA PRO A 482 -49.06 -26.18 4.88
C PRO A 482 -49.47 -25.93 6.34
N GLY A 483 -50.08 -24.78 6.62
CA GLY A 483 -50.36 -24.29 7.97
C GLY A 483 -49.19 -23.62 8.69
N GLY A 484 -48.01 -23.55 8.09
CA GLY A 484 -46.83 -22.93 8.63
C GLY A 484 -46.80 -21.39 8.47
N THR A 485 -45.85 -20.78 9.09
CA THR A 485 -45.68 -19.33 9.18
C THR A 485 -44.35 -18.90 8.50
N LEU A 486 -44.42 -17.84 7.71
CA LEU A 486 -43.27 -17.08 7.24
C LEU A 486 -43.18 -15.78 8.07
N LEU A 487 -42.04 -15.56 8.73
CA LEU A 487 -41.74 -14.33 9.46
C LEU A 487 -40.50 -13.68 8.87
N VAL A 488 -40.67 -12.50 8.32
CA VAL A 488 -39.54 -11.71 7.78
C VAL A 488 -39.49 -10.36 8.47
N VAL A 489 -38.31 -9.99 8.93
CA VAL A 489 -38.05 -8.68 9.54
C VAL A 489 -36.87 -8.03 8.83
N GLY A 490 -37.03 -6.81 8.42
CA GLY A 490 -35.98 -6.00 7.81
C GLY A 490 -35.92 -4.60 8.44
N HIS A 491 -34.84 -3.91 8.19
CA HIS A 491 -34.72 -2.51 8.59
C HIS A 491 -35.62 -1.62 7.73
N ASP A 492 -36.08 -0.50 8.30
CA ASP A 492 -36.46 0.64 7.48
C ASP A 492 -35.18 1.17 6.80
N LEU A 493 -35.15 1.12 5.47
CA LEU A 493 -33.96 1.39 4.67
C LEU A 493 -33.77 2.86 4.30
N GLU A 494 -34.75 3.72 4.53
CA GLU A 494 -34.63 5.14 4.18
C GLU A 494 -33.49 5.84 4.95
N PRO A 495 -33.31 5.64 6.26
CA PRO A 495 -32.18 6.23 6.99
C PRO A 495 -30.80 5.69 6.54
N MET A 496 -30.73 4.56 5.83
CA MET A 496 -29.49 3.95 5.35
C MET A 496 -28.99 4.53 4.01
N ARG A 497 -29.79 5.36 3.34
CA ARG A 497 -29.41 6.07 2.11
C ARG A 497 -28.55 7.31 2.36
N ARG A 498 -27.66 7.25 3.35
CA ARG A 498 -26.73 8.32 3.73
C ARG A 498 -25.38 8.19 3.01
N PRO A 499 -24.62 9.29 2.88
CA PRO A 499 -23.23 9.20 2.45
C PRO A 499 -22.42 8.31 3.40
N ILE A 500 -21.57 7.45 2.82
CA ILE A 500 -20.69 6.56 3.58
C ILE A 500 -19.46 7.33 4.09
N ASP A 501 -19.07 7.12 5.34
CA ASP A 501 -17.77 7.55 5.88
C ASP A 501 -16.74 6.43 5.71
N LEU A 502 -15.94 6.51 4.64
CA LEU A 502 -14.90 5.52 4.32
C LEU A 502 -13.78 5.44 5.38
N SER A 503 -13.72 6.37 6.35
CA SER A 503 -12.76 6.28 7.45
C SER A 503 -13.18 5.29 8.53
N VAL A 504 -14.46 4.93 8.56
CA VAL A 504 -15.09 4.06 9.57
C VAL A 504 -15.72 2.82 8.96
N GLU A 505 -16.26 2.94 7.74
CA GLU A 505 -17.01 1.91 7.05
C GLU A 505 -16.27 1.39 5.82
N SER A 506 -15.98 0.11 5.77
CA SER A 506 -15.27 -0.52 4.66
C SER A 506 -16.14 -0.80 3.43
N GLN A 507 -17.47 -0.80 3.57
CA GLN A 507 -18.41 -1.10 2.50
C GLN A 507 -19.70 -0.31 2.66
N ARG A 508 -20.29 0.11 1.55
CA ARG A 508 -21.62 0.69 1.51
C ARG A 508 -22.65 -0.45 1.46
N PHE A 509 -23.64 -0.39 2.34
CA PHE A 509 -24.83 -1.19 2.18
C PHE A 509 -25.73 -0.54 1.12
N ASP A 510 -25.94 -1.21 -0.02
CA ASP A 510 -26.90 -0.77 -1.03
C ASP A 510 -28.23 -1.51 -0.80
N PRO A 511 -29.24 -0.81 -0.25
CA PRO A 511 -30.53 -1.45 0.06
C PRO A 511 -31.26 -1.97 -1.18
N ASP A 512 -30.97 -1.43 -2.37
CA ASP A 512 -31.62 -1.83 -3.60
C ASP A 512 -31.04 -3.13 -4.20
N ALA A 513 -29.87 -3.56 -3.72
CA ALA A 513 -29.25 -4.82 -4.11
C ALA A 513 -29.88 -6.05 -3.43
N TYR A 514 -30.67 -5.86 -2.38
CA TYR A 514 -31.23 -6.96 -1.57
C TYR A 514 -32.74 -7.05 -1.67
N VAL A 515 -33.26 -8.24 -1.40
CA VAL A 515 -34.70 -8.50 -1.26
C VAL A 515 -35.24 -7.73 -0.07
N ARG A 516 -36.30 -6.95 -0.28
CA ARG A 516 -36.97 -6.19 0.77
C ARG A 516 -38.16 -6.96 1.33
N VAL A 517 -38.58 -6.63 2.54
CA VAL A 517 -39.80 -7.18 3.15
C VAL A 517 -41.02 -6.95 2.23
N ASP A 518 -41.13 -5.78 1.62
CA ASP A 518 -42.21 -5.44 0.69
C ASP A 518 -42.22 -6.30 -0.59
N ASP A 519 -41.05 -6.74 -1.07
CA ASP A 519 -40.96 -7.63 -2.23
C ASP A 519 -41.52 -9.00 -1.89
N ILE A 520 -41.22 -9.49 -0.68
CA ILE A 520 -41.74 -10.75 -0.17
C ILE A 520 -43.25 -10.64 0.07
N ALA A 521 -43.70 -9.56 0.69
CA ALA A 521 -45.13 -9.31 0.92
C ALA A 521 -45.92 -9.28 -0.39
N ARG A 522 -45.35 -8.67 -1.44
CA ARG A 522 -45.96 -8.69 -2.79
C ARG A 522 -46.02 -10.08 -3.39
N ALA A 523 -44.96 -10.87 -3.22
CA ALA A 523 -44.90 -12.25 -3.70
C ALA A 523 -45.93 -13.12 -2.98
N VAL A 524 -46.04 -12.99 -1.66
CA VAL A 524 -47.05 -13.68 -0.83
C VAL A 524 -48.45 -13.31 -1.29
N SER A 525 -48.76 -12.02 -1.52
CA SER A 525 -50.08 -11.55 -1.99
C SER A 525 -50.46 -12.12 -3.37
N ASN A 526 -49.47 -12.38 -4.21
CA ASN A 526 -49.66 -12.95 -5.55
C ASN A 526 -49.67 -14.48 -5.59
N THR A 527 -49.43 -15.16 -4.45
CA THR A 527 -49.37 -16.62 -4.39
C THR A 527 -50.65 -17.18 -3.73
N PRO A 528 -51.45 -17.95 -4.45
CA PRO A 528 -52.66 -18.55 -3.86
C PRO A 528 -52.34 -19.40 -2.62
N GLY A 529 -53.23 -19.41 -1.65
CA GLY A 529 -53.07 -20.21 -0.43
C GLY A 529 -52.24 -19.55 0.67
N TRP A 530 -52.00 -18.25 0.59
CA TRP A 530 -51.35 -17.48 1.62
C TRP A 530 -52.23 -16.38 2.21
N GLN A 531 -52.03 -16.06 3.46
CA GLN A 531 -52.65 -14.95 4.16
C GLN A 531 -51.59 -14.11 4.88
N ILE A 532 -51.53 -12.81 4.60
CA ILE A 532 -50.72 -11.86 5.35
C ILE A 532 -51.48 -11.53 6.65
N GLU A 533 -50.83 -11.78 7.81
CA GLU A 533 -51.37 -11.47 9.14
C GLU A 533 -50.83 -10.13 9.65
N VAL A 534 -49.57 -9.84 9.36
CA VAL A 534 -48.88 -8.60 9.74
C VAL A 534 -48.05 -8.13 8.56
N HIS A 535 -48.17 -6.86 8.20
CA HIS A 535 -47.24 -6.13 7.30
C HIS A 535 -47.27 -4.67 7.67
N GLU A 536 -46.30 -4.27 8.51
CA GLU A 536 -46.22 -2.88 9.03
C GLU A 536 -44.79 -2.50 9.40
N ALA A 537 -44.52 -1.17 9.40
CA ALA A 537 -43.33 -0.59 10.00
C ALA A 537 -43.63 -0.24 11.47
N ARG A 538 -42.73 -0.58 12.39
CA ARG A 538 -42.89 -0.30 13.81
C ARG A 538 -41.55 -0.14 14.53
N PRO A 539 -41.50 0.59 15.66
CA PRO A 539 -40.30 0.71 16.46
C PRO A 539 -39.77 -0.65 16.92
N ARG A 540 -38.46 -0.79 16.94
CA ARG A 540 -37.81 -1.96 17.52
C ARG A 540 -38.18 -2.14 18.99
N PRO A 541 -38.35 -3.38 19.47
CA PRO A 541 -38.52 -3.65 20.88
C PRO A 541 -37.39 -3.09 21.73
N ALA A 542 -37.71 -2.57 22.93
CA ALA A 542 -36.73 -2.01 23.86
C ALA A 542 -35.67 -3.07 24.22
N GLY A 543 -34.38 -2.68 24.17
CA GLY A 543 -33.26 -3.58 24.47
C GLY A 543 -32.55 -4.18 23.24
N ALA A 544 -33.03 -3.91 22.02
CA ALA A 544 -32.31 -4.31 20.79
C ALA A 544 -31.02 -3.47 20.63
N ALA A 545 -29.89 -4.14 20.55
CA ALA A 545 -28.53 -3.55 20.63
C ALA A 545 -28.04 -2.93 19.33
N SER A 546 -28.78 -1.98 18.72
CA SER A 546 -28.26 -1.27 17.55
C SER A 546 -28.60 0.21 17.66
N GLY A 547 -27.58 1.06 17.78
CA GLY A 547 -27.69 2.51 17.86
C GLY A 547 -28.03 3.24 16.57
N HIS A 548 -28.16 2.52 15.43
CA HIS A 548 -28.28 3.14 14.11
C HIS A 548 -29.65 2.95 13.42
N HIS A 549 -30.51 2.04 13.89
CA HIS A 549 -31.80 1.73 13.27
C HIS A 549 -32.91 1.81 14.31
N VAL A 550 -33.94 2.60 14.03
CA VAL A 550 -35.02 2.90 14.96
C VAL A 550 -36.25 2.03 14.71
N ASP A 551 -36.53 1.75 13.44
CA ASP A 551 -37.74 1.06 13.01
C ASP A 551 -37.45 -0.23 12.22
N ASP A 552 -38.31 -1.21 12.43
CA ASP A 552 -38.36 -2.47 11.69
C ASP A 552 -39.58 -2.50 10.75
N VAL A 553 -39.43 -3.12 9.58
CA VAL A 553 -40.55 -3.55 8.74
C VAL A 553 -40.76 -5.03 8.98
N VAL A 554 -41.97 -5.41 9.39
CA VAL A 554 -42.32 -6.78 9.79
C VAL A 554 -43.36 -7.35 8.83
N LEU A 555 -43.11 -8.57 8.32
CA LEU A 555 -44.06 -9.38 7.57
C LEU A 555 -44.25 -10.71 8.31
N ARG A 556 -45.48 -10.97 8.74
CA ARG A 556 -45.90 -12.31 9.18
C ARG A 556 -47.01 -12.79 8.25
N ALA A 557 -46.76 -13.90 7.60
CA ALA A 557 -47.72 -14.50 6.68
C ALA A 557 -47.89 -16.00 6.97
N ARG A 558 -49.10 -16.49 6.81
CA ARG A 558 -49.48 -17.88 7.05
C ARG A 558 -49.83 -18.57 5.76
N ARG A 559 -49.29 -19.77 5.56
CA ARG A 559 -49.69 -20.64 4.47
C ARG A 559 -50.94 -21.44 4.91
N ASN A 560 -51.97 -21.48 4.09
CA ASN A 560 -53.21 -22.23 4.41
C ASN A 560 -52.89 -23.70 4.64
N GLY A 561 -53.50 -24.27 5.65
CA GLY A 561 -53.45 -25.71 5.89
C GLY A 561 -54.29 -26.50 4.89
N PRO A 562 -54.21 -27.85 4.89
CA PRO A 562 -55.15 -28.67 4.14
C PRO A 562 -56.57 -28.34 4.58
N PRO A 563 -57.58 -28.38 3.64
CA PRO A 563 -58.96 -28.16 4.03
C PRO A 563 -59.33 -29.09 5.19
N PRO A 564 -60.11 -28.64 6.18
CA PRO A 564 -60.58 -29.53 7.26
C PRO A 564 -61.33 -30.72 6.62
N ASN A 565 -60.95 -31.96 6.99
CA ASN A 565 -61.64 -33.19 6.57
C ASN A 565 -63.05 -33.20 7.09
#